data_688022a1becc248c550013f118f4fd38
#
_entry.id   688022a1becc248c550013f118f4fd38
#
_cell.length_a   1.000
_cell.length_b   1.000
_cell.length_c   1.000
_cell.angle_alpha   90.00
_cell.angle_beta   90.00
_cell.angle_gamma   90.00
#
_symmetry.space_group_name_H-M   'P 1'
#
loop_
_entity.id
_entity.type
_entity.pdbx_description
1 polymer ?
#
loop_
_entity_poly.entity_id
_entity_poly.type
_entity_poly.pdbx_seq_one_letter_code
_entity_poly.pdbx_strand_id
1 'polypeptide(L)'
;MIELKNVNKYYGTHHVLKNINLSVKEGEKLVIIGPSGSGKSTTIRCMNGLEEVSSGEVVVNNLVLNHKNKIEICRKYCAMVFQHFNLYPHMTVLQNLTLAPMKLQKKSKKEAEETAFKYLKVVGLVDKANVYPATLSGGQQQRVAIARSLCTKKPYILFDEPTSALDPETIQEVLDVMKEISHQSNTTMVVVTHEMGFAKEVADRIIFMEDGAIVEENVPSEFFSNPKTERARLFLGKILKN
;
A
#
# COMPACT_ATOMS: atom_id res chain seq x y z
N MET A 1 14.06 -5.26 -3.66
CA MET A 1 13.09 -6.26 -4.17
C MET A 1 12.32 -6.89 -3.02
N ILE A 2 11.02 -7.19 -3.18
CA ILE A 2 10.21 -8.04 -2.29
C ILE A 2 9.87 -9.32 -3.04
N GLU A 3 9.97 -10.47 -2.39
CA GLU A 3 9.63 -11.77 -2.99
C GLU A 3 8.79 -12.61 -2.01
N LEU A 4 7.75 -13.22 -2.54
CA LEU A 4 6.97 -14.27 -1.90
C LEU A 4 7.26 -15.57 -2.64
N LYS A 5 7.71 -16.62 -1.93
CA LYS A 5 8.10 -17.91 -2.50
C LYS A 5 7.26 -19.02 -1.89
N ASN A 6 6.35 -19.58 -2.69
CA ASN A 6 5.43 -20.65 -2.29
C ASN A 6 4.67 -20.32 -1.00
N VAL A 7 4.23 -19.07 -0.85
CA VAL A 7 3.61 -18.59 0.37
C VAL A 7 2.21 -19.14 0.52
N ASN A 8 1.96 -19.77 1.65
CA ASN A 8 0.63 -20.20 2.09
C ASN A 8 0.29 -19.53 3.42
N LYS A 9 -0.98 -19.17 3.59
CA LYS A 9 -1.51 -18.61 4.83
C LYS A 9 -2.82 -19.28 5.19
N TYR A 10 -2.88 -19.75 6.43
CA TYR A 10 -4.09 -20.30 7.03
C TYR A 10 -4.53 -19.45 8.22
N TYR A 11 -5.84 -19.27 8.39
CA TYR A 11 -6.47 -18.83 9.63
C TYR A 11 -7.34 -19.97 10.14
N GLY A 12 -6.87 -20.68 11.17
CA GLY A 12 -7.45 -21.96 11.57
C GLY A 12 -7.40 -22.97 10.41
N THR A 13 -8.55 -23.47 9.98
CA THR A 13 -8.68 -24.38 8.83
C THR A 13 -8.85 -23.65 7.48
N HIS A 14 -9.07 -22.35 7.49
CA HIS A 14 -9.32 -21.57 6.26
C HIS A 14 -8.02 -21.23 5.54
N HIS A 15 -7.84 -21.75 4.32
CA HIS A 15 -6.66 -21.53 3.46
C HIS A 15 -6.84 -20.25 2.65
N VAL A 16 -6.29 -19.12 3.14
CA VAL A 16 -6.48 -17.78 2.59
C VAL A 16 -5.50 -17.46 1.47
N LEU A 17 -4.24 -17.88 1.58
CA LEU A 17 -3.26 -17.75 0.49
C LEU A 17 -2.76 -19.11 0.08
N LYS A 18 -2.79 -19.38 -1.22
CA LYS A 18 -2.52 -20.69 -1.80
C LYS A 18 -1.33 -20.59 -2.75
N ASN A 19 -0.16 -21.00 -2.25
CA ASN A 19 1.06 -21.11 -3.04
C ASN A 19 1.40 -19.81 -3.82
N ILE A 20 1.36 -18.66 -3.13
CA ILE A 20 1.65 -17.38 -3.76
C ILE A 20 3.13 -17.29 -4.09
N ASN A 21 3.42 -17.08 -5.37
CA ASN A 21 4.73 -16.77 -5.91
C ASN A 21 4.65 -15.38 -6.57
N LEU A 22 5.35 -14.41 -6.01
CA LEU A 22 5.28 -13.02 -6.47
C LEU A 22 6.58 -12.31 -6.17
N SER A 23 7.11 -11.57 -7.14
CA SER A 23 8.26 -10.70 -6.96
C SER A 23 7.88 -9.26 -7.28
N VAL A 24 8.38 -8.30 -6.51
CA VAL A 24 8.21 -6.86 -6.74
C VAL A 24 9.58 -6.24 -6.91
N LYS A 25 9.85 -5.67 -8.07
CA LYS A 25 11.12 -5.03 -8.41
C LYS A 25 11.25 -3.65 -7.74
N GLU A 26 12.47 -3.18 -7.57
CA GLU A 26 12.68 -1.80 -7.10
C GLU A 26 12.17 -0.79 -8.13
N GLY A 27 11.47 0.23 -7.64
CA GLY A 27 10.84 1.26 -8.47
C GLY A 27 9.53 0.82 -9.13
N GLU A 28 9.14 -0.45 -9.04
CA GLU A 28 7.91 -0.98 -9.64
C GLU A 28 6.66 -0.49 -8.92
N LYS A 29 5.61 -0.17 -9.68
CA LYS A 29 4.25 0.09 -9.24
C LYS A 29 3.40 -1.14 -9.53
N LEU A 30 3.32 -2.04 -8.57
CA LEU A 30 2.51 -3.25 -8.64
C LEU A 30 1.10 -2.97 -8.10
N VAL A 31 0.08 -3.29 -8.89
CA VAL A 31 -1.30 -3.20 -8.43
C VAL A 31 -1.91 -4.59 -8.31
N ILE A 32 -2.53 -4.87 -7.17
CA ILE A 32 -3.22 -6.12 -6.86
C ILE A 32 -4.72 -5.86 -6.84
N ILE A 33 -5.46 -6.54 -7.69
CA ILE A 33 -6.91 -6.44 -7.81
C ILE A 33 -7.58 -7.81 -7.67
N GLY A 34 -8.89 -7.82 -7.46
CA GLY A 34 -9.68 -9.04 -7.33
C GLY A 34 -10.89 -8.86 -6.41
N PRO A 35 -11.80 -9.83 -6.34
CA PRO A 35 -12.98 -9.76 -5.49
C PRO A 35 -12.63 -9.64 -3.99
N SER A 36 -13.60 -9.20 -3.19
CA SER A 36 -13.45 -9.20 -1.73
C SER A 36 -13.20 -10.63 -1.22
N GLY A 37 -12.33 -10.78 -0.24
CA GLY A 37 -11.97 -12.10 0.30
C GLY A 37 -10.95 -12.90 -0.53
N SER A 38 -10.44 -12.38 -1.66
CA SER A 38 -9.48 -13.10 -2.51
C SER A 38 -8.04 -13.16 -1.93
N GLY A 39 -7.77 -12.61 -0.75
CA GLY A 39 -6.47 -12.66 -0.10
C GLY A 39 -5.55 -11.47 -0.36
N LYS A 40 -5.99 -10.41 -1.07
CA LYS A 40 -5.17 -9.23 -1.42
C LYS A 40 -4.53 -8.55 -0.20
N SER A 41 -5.35 -8.17 0.78
CA SER A 41 -4.87 -7.53 2.01
C SER A 41 -3.98 -8.46 2.83
N THR A 42 -4.25 -9.75 2.85
CA THR A 42 -3.38 -10.73 3.50
C THR A 42 -2.03 -10.82 2.80
N THR A 43 -2.01 -10.83 1.47
CA THR A 43 -0.77 -10.85 0.67
C THR A 43 0.11 -9.64 0.99
N ILE A 44 -0.44 -8.44 0.97
CA ILE A 44 0.34 -7.21 1.24
C ILE A 44 0.80 -7.14 2.71
N ARG A 45 0.01 -7.67 3.65
CA ARG A 45 0.38 -7.76 5.07
C ARG A 45 1.45 -8.82 5.34
N CYS A 46 1.53 -9.88 4.53
CA CYS A 46 2.66 -10.81 4.57
C CYS A 46 3.95 -10.15 4.07
N MET A 47 3.90 -9.28 3.04
CA MET A 47 5.07 -8.57 2.51
C MET A 47 5.76 -7.69 3.55
N ASN A 48 5.02 -7.13 4.50
CA ASN A 48 5.58 -6.27 5.55
C ASN A 48 5.67 -6.95 6.92
N GLY A 49 5.45 -8.27 7.00
CA GLY A 49 5.55 -9.05 8.23
C GLY A 49 4.49 -8.74 9.29
N LEU A 50 3.42 -8.00 8.96
CA LEU A 50 2.25 -7.84 9.84
C LEU A 50 1.49 -9.15 9.98
N GLU A 51 1.45 -9.94 8.89
CA GLU A 51 0.95 -11.31 8.92
C GLU A 51 2.11 -12.29 8.71
N GLU A 52 2.19 -13.30 9.56
CA GLU A 52 3.14 -14.39 9.39
C GLU A 52 2.57 -15.41 8.41
N VAL A 53 3.42 -15.87 7.50
CA VAL A 53 3.07 -16.95 6.58
C VAL A 53 3.00 -18.28 7.31
N SER A 54 2.12 -19.18 6.89
CA SER A 54 2.02 -20.54 7.46
C SER A 54 3.06 -21.49 6.88
N SER A 55 3.44 -21.26 5.61
CA SER A 55 4.57 -21.92 4.94
C SER A 55 5.05 -21.10 3.76
N GLY A 56 6.20 -21.42 3.23
CA GLY A 56 6.89 -20.62 2.21
C GLY A 56 7.76 -19.54 2.85
N GLU A 57 8.25 -18.61 2.03
CA GLU A 57 9.19 -17.57 2.46
C GLU A 57 8.77 -16.20 1.93
N VAL A 58 8.98 -15.16 2.75
CA VAL A 58 8.92 -13.76 2.32
C VAL A 58 10.31 -13.17 2.45
N VAL A 59 10.81 -12.59 1.37
CA VAL A 59 12.12 -11.94 1.32
C VAL A 59 11.92 -10.45 1.06
N VAL A 60 12.52 -9.60 1.89
CA VAL A 60 12.50 -8.14 1.74
C VAL A 60 13.94 -7.64 1.70
N ASN A 61 14.32 -7.01 0.61
CA ASN A 61 15.67 -6.48 0.41
C ASN A 61 16.76 -7.54 0.68
N ASN A 62 16.60 -8.74 0.10
CA ASN A 62 17.46 -9.92 0.25
C ASN A 62 17.53 -10.53 1.68
N LEU A 63 16.62 -10.13 2.56
CA LEU A 63 16.53 -10.65 3.93
C LEU A 63 15.24 -11.45 4.10
N VAL A 64 15.36 -12.71 4.49
CA VAL A 64 14.20 -13.57 4.77
C VAL A 64 13.51 -13.09 6.04
N LEU A 65 12.21 -12.80 5.95
CA LEU A 65 11.39 -12.44 7.10
C LEU A 65 11.15 -13.67 7.98
N ASN A 66 11.36 -13.51 9.27
CA ASN A 66 11.03 -14.50 10.27
C ASN A 66 10.55 -13.83 11.56
N HIS A 67 10.08 -14.61 12.51
CA HIS A 67 9.55 -14.10 13.78
C HIS A 67 10.51 -13.19 14.56
N LYS A 68 11.83 -13.41 14.46
CA LYS A 68 12.83 -12.64 15.21
C LYS A 68 13.19 -11.30 14.56
N ASN A 69 13.19 -11.22 13.23
CA ASN A 69 13.71 -10.06 12.51
C ASN A 69 12.65 -9.23 11.77
N LYS A 70 11.41 -9.72 11.64
CA LYS A 70 10.35 -9.07 10.86
C LYS A 70 10.12 -7.60 11.23
N ILE A 71 10.13 -7.28 12.54
CA ILE A 71 9.91 -5.91 13.01
C ILE A 71 11.03 -4.98 12.56
N GLU A 72 12.27 -5.42 12.67
CA GLU A 72 13.43 -4.62 12.25
C GLU A 72 13.45 -4.40 10.75
N ILE A 73 13.29 -5.48 9.96
CA ILE A 73 13.29 -5.41 8.49
C ILE A 73 12.16 -4.51 8.01
N CYS A 74 10.94 -4.70 8.51
CA CYS A 74 9.82 -3.89 8.07
C CYS A 74 9.96 -2.43 8.50
N ARG A 75 10.43 -2.15 9.72
CA ARG A 75 10.74 -0.78 10.14
C ARG A 75 11.82 -0.12 9.28
N LYS A 76 12.73 -0.87 8.72
CA LYS A 76 13.82 -0.36 7.89
C LYS A 76 13.39 -0.12 6.44
N TYR A 77 12.60 -1.02 5.86
CA TYR A 77 12.36 -1.06 4.42
C TYR A 77 10.93 -0.75 3.99
N CYS A 78 9.92 -1.00 4.82
CA CYS A 78 8.52 -0.88 4.43
C CYS A 78 7.80 0.27 5.17
N ALA A 79 6.98 1.00 4.43
CA ALA A 79 5.92 1.84 4.98
C ALA A 79 4.57 1.27 4.54
N MET A 80 3.52 1.44 5.35
CA MET A 80 2.19 0.97 5.00
C MET A 80 1.15 2.05 5.23
N VAL A 81 0.27 2.20 4.25
CA VAL A 81 -0.95 3.01 4.29
C VAL A 81 -2.12 2.04 4.33
N PHE A 82 -2.94 2.17 5.36
CA PHE A 82 -4.07 1.26 5.60
C PHE A 82 -5.38 1.84 5.08
N GLN A 83 -6.39 1.00 4.96
CA GLN A 83 -7.77 1.36 4.68
C GLN A 83 -8.32 2.34 5.73
N HIS A 84 -8.09 2.08 7.01
CA HIS A 84 -8.32 3.02 8.09
C HIS A 84 -7.05 3.85 8.32
N PHE A 85 -7.18 5.13 8.48
CA PHE A 85 -6.09 6.11 8.48
C PHE A 85 -5.03 5.87 9.54
N ASN A 86 -5.41 5.27 10.68
CA ASN A 86 -4.55 4.90 11.80
C ASN A 86 -3.64 6.06 12.29
N LEU A 87 -4.17 7.29 12.24
CA LEU A 87 -3.50 8.45 12.82
C LEU A 87 -3.56 8.40 14.35
N TYR A 88 -2.54 8.92 15.01
CA TYR A 88 -2.54 9.08 16.47
C TYR A 88 -3.49 10.22 16.83
N PRO A 89 -4.65 9.95 17.47
CA PRO A 89 -5.69 10.95 17.65
C PRO A 89 -5.32 12.06 18.66
N HIS A 90 -4.39 11.77 19.55
CA HIS A 90 -3.86 12.69 20.58
C HIS A 90 -2.65 13.52 20.12
N MET A 91 -2.26 13.39 18.86
CA MET A 91 -1.16 14.12 18.23
C MET A 91 -1.69 14.98 17.09
N THR A 92 -1.11 16.18 16.91
CA THR A 92 -1.38 17.01 15.74
C THR A 92 -0.92 16.31 14.46
N VAL A 93 -1.35 16.82 13.31
CA VAL A 93 -0.88 16.34 11.99
C VAL A 93 0.65 16.36 11.93
N LEU A 94 1.29 17.48 12.26
CA LEU A 94 2.74 17.61 12.25
C LEU A 94 3.42 16.59 13.17
N GLN A 95 2.88 16.36 14.37
CA GLN A 95 3.40 15.36 15.30
C GLN A 95 3.25 13.93 14.76
N ASN A 96 2.14 13.61 14.07
CA ASN A 96 1.96 12.33 13.40
C ASN A 96 3.04 12.07 12.34
N LEU A 97 3.43 13.10 11.58
CA LEU A 97 4.43 12.98 10.53
C LEU A 97 5.87 12.91 11.10
N THR A 98 6.16 13.62 12.17
CA THR A 98 7.52 13.75 12.72
C THR A 98 7.91 12.64 13.69
N LEU A 99 6.95 11.95 14.29
CA LEU A 99 7.19 10.93 15.33
C LEU A 99 8.18 9.84 14.87
N ALA A 100 7.90 9.19 13.74
CA ALA A 100 8.73 8.08 13.25
C ALA A 100 10.14 8.56 12.81
N PRO A 101 10.31 9.63 12.04
CA PRO A 101 11.62 10.19 11.75
C PRO A 101 12.45 10.50 13.00
N MET A 102 11.87 11.10 14.01
CA MET A 102 12.56 11.43 15.26
C MET A 102 12.89 10.18 16.09
N LYS A 103 11.92 9.29 16.32
CA LYS A 103 12.08 8.14 17.20
C LYS A 103 12.88 7.00 16.59
N LEU A 104 12.64 6.68 15.32
CA LEU A 104 13.24 5.51 14.67
C LEU A 104 14.49 5.88 13.86
N GLN A 105 14.54 7.06 13.24
CA GLN A 105 15.66 7.48 12.40
C GLN A 105 16.61 8.45 13.09
N LYS A 106 16.32 8.81 14.36
CA LYS A 106 17.14 9.71 15.19
C LYS A 106 17.33 11.11 14.58
N LYS A 107 16.42 11.55 13.73
CA LYS A 107 16.45 12.91 13.16
C LYS A 107 16.19 13.97 14.22
N SER A 108 16.81 15.12 14.05
CA SER A 108 16.48 16.29 14.85
C SER A 108 15.04 16.74 14.59
N LYS A 109 14.46 17.48 15.53
CA LYS A 109 13.11 18.05 15.37
C LYS A 109 13.02 18.89 14.10
N LYS A 110 14.02 19.75 13.86
CA LYS A 110 14.08 20.63 12.67
C LYS A 110 14.06 19.83 11.37
N GLU A 111 14.92 18.82 11.21
CA GLU A 111 14.96 17.98 10.00
C GLU A 111 13.65 17.20 9.78
N ALA A 112 13.04 16.72 10.89
CA ALA A 112 11.77 16.01 10.82
C ALA A 112 10.63 16.95 10.40
N GLU A 113 10.57 18.16 10.93
CA GLU A 113 9.57 19.17 10.59
C GLU A 113 9.75 19.66 9.13
N GLU A 114 10.97 19.94 8.67
CA GLU A 114 11.26 20.29 7.28
C GLU A 114 10.77 19.19 6.32
N THR A 115 11.04 17.93 6.65
CA THR A 115 10.56 16.79 5.87
C THR A 115 9.03 16.69 5.89
N ALA A 116 8.41 16.90 7.06
CA ALA A 116 6.95 16.87 7.21
C ALA A 116 6.27 17.96 6.39
N PHE A 117 6.76 19.21 6.44
CA PHE A 117 6.20 20.31 5.66
C PHE A 117 6.36 20.09 4.15
N LYS A 118 7.48 19.49 3.71
CA LYS A 118 7.63 19.08 2.30
C LYS A 118 6.48 18.17 1.87
N TYR A 119 6.17 17.12 2.64
CA TYR A 119 5.12 16.18 2.27
C TYR A 119 3.71 16.70 2.55
N LEU A 120 3.52 17.59 3.53
CA LEU A 120 2.26 18.31 3.69
C LEU A 120 1.93 19.18 2.48
N LYS A 121 2.96 19.76 1.84
CA LYS A 121 2.78 20.50 0.59
C LYS A 121 2.34 19.59 -0.56
N VAL A 122 2.94 18.41 -0.69
CA VAL A 122 2.56 17.41 -1.71
C VAL A 122 1.09 16.98 -1.54
N VAL A 123 0.63 16.77 -0.30
CA VAL A 123 -0.76 16.37 -0.05
C VAL A 123 -1.74 17.53 0.12
N GLY A 124 -1.30 18.79 -0.07
CA GLY A 124 -2.14 19.99 -0.01
C GLY A 124 -2.69 20.34 1.37
N LEU A 125 -1.95 20.03 2.46
CA LEU A 125 -2.45 20.17 3.85
C LEU A 125 -1.49 20.94 4.77
N VAL A 126 -0.73 21.90 4.24
CA VAL A 126 0.22 22.72 5.03
C VAL A 126 -0.49 23.50 6.12
N ASP A 127 -1.66 24.06 5.82
CA ASP A 127 -2.51 24.82 6.76
C ASP A 127 -3.07 23.97 7.91
N LYS A 128 -3.07 22.65 7.76
CA LYS A 128 -3.55 21.68 8.74
C LYS A 128 -2.46 21.10 9.65
N ALA A 129 -1.22 21.60 9.58
CA ALA A 129 -0.10 21.04 10.35
C ALA A 129 -0.36 20.95 11.86
N ASN A 130 -1.04 21.94 12.43
CA ASN A 130 -1.22 22.08 13.87
C ASN A 130 -2.60 21.61 14.38
N VAL A 131 -3.46 21.06 13.52
CA VAL A 131 -4.77 20.54 13.94
C VAL A 131 -4.68 19.06 14.32
N TYR A 132 -5.67 18.57 15.04
CA TYR A 132 -5.79 17.16 15.40
C TYR A 132 -6.59 16.38 14.35
N PRO A 133 -6.33 15.06 14.18
CA PRO A 133 -7.03 14.23 13.19
C PRO A 133 -8.55 14.30 13.23
N ALA A 134 -9.14 14.42 14.42
CA ALA A 134 -10.59 14.48 14.59
C ALA A 134 -11.26 15.68 13.88
N THR A 135 -10.52 16.72 13.53
CA THR A 135 -11.05 17.90 12.81
C THR A 135 -10.92 17.79 11.29
N LEU A 136 -10.35 16.69 10.78
CA LEU A 136 -10.11 16.46 9.37
C LEU A 136 -11.21 15.58 8.75
N SER A 137 -11.54 15.82 7.47
CA SER A 137 -12.35 14.90 6.69
C SER A 137 -11.62 13.56 6.48
N GLY A 138 -12.34 12.50 6.10
CA GLY A 138 -11.75 11.19 5.80
C GLY A 138 -10.64 11.27 4.75
N GLY A 139 -10.88 11.96 3.63
CA GLY A 139 -9.88 12.16 2.59
C GLY A 139 -8.65 12.94 3.06
N GLN A 140 -8.84 13.96 3.93
CA GLN A 140 -7.73 14.67 4.55
C GLN A 140 -6.93 13.77 5.49
N GLN A 141 -7.60 12.96 6.31
CA GLN A 141 -6.93 12.00 7.20
C GLN A 141 -6.10 10.98 6.39
N GLN A 142 -6.63 10.48 5.29
CA GLN A 142 -5.92 9.55 4.41
C GLN A 142 -4.70 10.21 3.76
N ARG A 143 -4.84 11.45 3.27
CA ARG A 143 -3.70 12.20 2.73
C ARG A 143 -2.61 12.46 3.79
N VAL A 144 -2.99 12.71 5.05
CA VAL A 144 -2.03 12.77 6.18
C VAL A 144 -1.36 11.41 6.42
N ALA A 145 -2.09 10.30 6.35
CA ALA A 145 -1.51 8.96 6.51
C ALA A 145 -0.51 8.64 5.39
N ILE A 146 -0.79 9.06 4.15
CA ILE A 146 0.14 8.98 3.03
C ILE A 146 1.39 9.84 3.30
N ALA A 147 1.22 11.11 3.66
CA ALA A 147 2.34 12.00 3.99
C ALA A 147 3.21 11.43 5.14
N ARG A 148 2.59 10.85 6.16
CA ARG A 148 3.29 10.18 7.27
C ARG A 148 4.15 9.02 6.78
N SER A 149 3.67 8.22 5.85
CA SER A 149 4.44 7.12 5.26
C SER A 149 5.66 7.65 4.48
N LEU A 150 5.47 8.70 3.68
CA LEU A 150 6.52 9.35 2.90
C LEU A 150 7.62 9.98 3.77
N CYS A 151 7.28 10.53 4.94
CA CYS A 151 8.24 11.11 5.88
C CYS A 151 9.28 10.09 6.37
N THR A 152 8.96 8.80 6.31
CA THR A 152 9.89 7.73 6.71
C THR A 152 10.91 7.39 5.64
N LYS A 153 10.74 7.86 4.38
CA LYS A 153 11.64 7.63 3.23
C LYS A 153 12.02 6.16 3.04
N LYS A 154 11.03 5.26 3.16
CA LYS A 154 11.23 3.83 2.94
C LYS A 154 11.24 3.49 1.45
N PRO A 155 12.04 2.49 1.02
CA PRO A 155 12.07 2.06 -0.38
C PRO A 155 10.76 1.42 -0.87
N TYR A 156 9.97 0.82 0.05
CA TYR A 156 8.71 0.17 -0.29
C TYR A 156 7.55 0.84 0.45
N ILE A 157 6.53 1.27 -0.31
CA ILE A 157 5.27 1.77 0.24
C ILE A 157 4.15 0.83 -0.19
N LEU A 158 3.45 0.30 0.80
CA LEU A 158 2.37 -0.66 0.63
C LEU A 158 1.04 0.04 0.94
N PHE A 159 0.09 -0.04 0.03
CA PHE A 159 -1.25 0.57 0.16
C PHE A 159 -2.31 -0.53 0.20
N ASP A 160 -3.00 -0.66 1.33
CA ASP A 160 -4.07 -1.63 1.54
C ASP A 160 -5.42 -0.93 1.46
N GLU A 161 -6.02 -0.93 0.26
CA GLU A 161 -7.32 -0.32 -0.05
C GLU A 161 -7.45 1.13 0.46
N PRO A 162 -6.58 2.06 0.05
CA PRO A 162 -6.48 3.39 0.67
C PRO A 162 -7.70 4.30 0.46
N THR A 163 -8.64 3.92 -0.42
CA THR A 163 -9.83 4.71 -0.74
C THR A 163 -11.13 4.10 -0.23
N SER A 164 -11.13 2.84 0.22
CA SER A 164 -12.35 2.08 0.51
C SER A 164 -13.14 2.57 1.73
N ALA A 165 -12.55 3.40 2.59
CA ALA A 165 -13.20 4.01 3.74
C ALA A 165 -13.58 5.49 3.50
N LEU A 166 -13.56 5.95 2.24
CA LEU A 166 -13.77 7.34 1.87
C LEU A 166 -15.10 7.54 1.16
N ASP A 167 -15.65 8.75 1.32
CA ASP A 167 -16.78 9.21 0.52
C ASP A 167 -16.35 9.38 -0.95
N PRO A 168 -17.21 9.08 -1.93
CA PRO A 168 -16.90 9.16 -3.35
C PRO A 168 -16.30 10.50 -3.80
N GLU A 169 -16.74 11.60 -3.19
CA GLU A 169 -16.28 12.96 -3.51
C GLU A 169 -14.81 13.19 -3.14
N THR A 170 -14.26 12.43 -2.18
CA THR A 170 -12.89 12.59 -1.68
C THR A 170 -11.89 11.56 -2.23
N ILE A 171 -12.39 10.52 -2.91
CA ILE A 171 -11.56 9.46 -3.50
C ILE A 171 -10.55 10.05 -4.49
N GLN A 172 -11.03 10.92 -5.39
CA GLN A 172 -10.19 11.47 -6.46
C GLN A 172 -8.98 12.27 -5.91
N GLU A 173 -9.18 13.04 -4.83
CA GLU A 173 -8.10 13.79 -4.20
C GLU A 173 -6.97 12.89 -3.67
N VAL A 174 -7.33 11.73 -3.14
CA VAL A 174 -6.36 10.75 -2.64
C VAL A 174 -5.64 10.04 -3.80
N LEU A 175 -6.37 9.67 -4.84
CA LEU A 175 -5.81 9.05 -6.04
C LEU A 175 -4.84 9.99 -6.77
N ASP A 176 -5.15 11.28 -6.87
CA ASP A 176 -4.28 12.28 -7.51
C ASP A 176 -2.96 12.43 -6.74
N VAL A 177 -3.01 12.45 -5.41
CA VAL A 177 -1.79 12.42 -4.57
C VAL A 177 -0.98 11.15 -4.82
N MET A 178 -1.63 9.98 -4.89
CA MET A 178 -0.94 8.71 -5.16
C MET A 178 -0.30 8.68 -6.56
N LYS A 179 -0.97 9.25 -7.57
CA LYS A 179 -0.42 9.42 -8.93
C LYS A 179 0.81 10.32 -8.90
N GLU A 180 0.72 11.48 -8.26
CA GLU A 180 1.86 12.40 -8.14
C GLU A 180 3.08 11.72 -7.51
N ILE A 181 2.86 10.96 -6.42
CA ILE A 181 3.93 10.20 -5.75
C ILE A 181 4.53 9.15 -6.71
N SER A 182 3.71 8.46 -7.48
CA SER A 182 4.18 7.44 -8.43
C SER A 182 5.09 8.00 -9.50
N HIS A 183 4.86 9.22 -9.95
CA HIS A 183 5.65 9.89 -11.00
C HIS A 183 6.91 10.55 -10.46
N GLN A 184 6.90 11.07 -9.23
CA GLN A 184 8.01 11.85 -8.66
C GLN A 184 9.13 11.02 -8.05
N SER A 185 8.92 9.73 -7.77
CA SER A 185 9.89 8.94 -7.01
C SER A 185 10.18 7.58 -7.63
N ASN A 186 11.43 7.13 -7.48
CA ASN A 186 11.79 5.73 -7.69
C ASN A 186 11.24 4.81 -6.57
N THR A 187 10.21 5.26 -5.83
CA THR A 187 9.62 4.49 -4.74
C THR A 187 8.87 3.30 -5.31
N THR A 188 9.15 2.13 -4.78
CA THR A 188 8.39 0.93 -5.09
C THR A 188 7.03 1.02 -4.42
N MET A 189 5.96 0.82 -5.17
CA MET A 189 4.59 0.85 -4.66
C MET A 189 3.92 -0.50 -4.89
N VAL A 190 3.29 -1.03 -3.86
CA VAL A 190 2.34 -2.16 -3.99
C VAL A 190 0.99 -1.64 -3.52
N VAL A 191 0.00 -1.69 -4.40
CA VAL A 191 -1.31 -1.09 -4.15
C VAL A 191 -2.40 -2.14 -4.31
N VAL A 192 -3.14 -2.40 -3.23
CA VAL A 192 -4.41 -3.13 -3.29
C VAL A 192 -5.51 -2.10 -3.49
N THR A 193 -6.28 -2.21 -4.56
CA THR A 193 -7.34 -1.23 -4.87
C THR A 193 -8.47 -1.82 -5.69
N HIS A 194 -9.63 -1.16 -5.64
CA HIS A 194 -10.77 -1.38 -6.52
C HIS A 194 -10.91 -0.27 -7.58
N GLU A 195 -10.00 0.71 -7.60
CA GLU A 195 -10.00 1.86 -8.50
C GLU A 195 -9.34 1.49 -9.83
N MET A 196 -10.11 0.99 -10.79
CA MET A 196 -9.59 0.49 -12.08
C MET A 196 -8.94 1.58 -12.92
N GLY A 197 -9.48 2.82 -12.87
CA GLY A 197 -8.89 3.97 -13.55
C GLY A 197 -7.47 4.26 -13.06
N PHE A 198 -7.27 4.26 -11.74
CA PHE A 198 -5.96 4.41 -11.11
C PHE A 198 -5.02 3.25 -11.49
N ALA A 199 -5.51 2.00 -11.39
CA ALA A 199 -4.71 0.83 -11.74
C ALA A 199 -4.21 0.89 -13.19
N LYS A 200 -5.05 1.31 -14.13
CA LYS A 200 -4.70 1.43 -15.55
C LYS A 200 -3.64 2.50 -15.82
N GLU A 201 -3.68 3.60 -15.06
CA GLU A 201 -2.81 4.76 -15.28
C GLU A 201 -1.45 4.61 -14.60
N VAL A 202 -1.40 4.03 -13.39
CA VAL A 202 -0.22 4.06 -12.53
C VAL A 202 0.56 2.75 -12.53
N ALA A 203 -0.09 1.61 -12.76
CA ALA A 203 0.57 0.32 -12.62
C ALA A 203 1.58 0.05 -13.74
N ASP A 204 2.75 -0.48 -13.37
CA ASP A 204 3.66 -1.14 -14.32
C ASP A 204 3.19 -2.58 -14.59
N ARG A 205 2.56 -3.20 -13.56
CA ARG A 205 2.06 -4.58 -13.61
C ARG A 205 0.84 -4.74 -12.71
N ILE A 206 -0.11 -5.56 -13.18
CA ILE A 206 -1.34 -5.91 -12.47
C ILE A 206 -1.32 -7.39 -12.13
N ILE A 207 -1.71 -7.69 -10.89
CA ILE A 207 -1.96 -9.03 -10.39
C ILE A 207 -3.46 -9.14 -10.12
N PHE A 208 -4.11 -10.09 -10.75
CA PHE A 208 -5.48 -10.47 -10.44
C PHE A 208 -5.50 -11.68 -9.52
N MET A 209 -6.06 -11.50 -8.33
CA MET A 209 -6.21 -12.56 -7.33
C MET A 209 -7.66 -13.00 -7.17
N GLU A 210 -7.87 -14.31 -7.04
CA GLU A 210 -9.14 -14.91 -6.69
C GLU A 210 -8.91 -16.19 -5.86
N ASP A 211 -9.79 -16.43 -4.89
CA ASP A 211 -9.78 -17.61 -4.04
C ASP A 211 -8.41 -17.95 -3.42
N GLY A 212 -7.65 -16.92 -3.07
CA GLY A 212 -6.34 -17.06 -2.44
C GLY A 212 -5.18 -17.35 -3.40
N ALA A 213 -5.39 -17.32 -4.70
CA ALA A 213 -4.38 -17.59 -5.71
C ALA A 213 -4.20 -16.40 -6.67
N ILE A 214 -3.03 -16.29 -7.29
CA ILE A 214 -2.79 -15.42 -8.43
C ILE A 214 -3.35 -16.12 -9.66
N VAL A 215 -4.38 -15.53 -10.29
CA VAL A 215 -5.07 -16.08 -11.46
C VAL A 215 -4.48 -15.53 -12.75
N GLU A 216 -4.12 -14.25 -12.75
CA GLU A 216 -3.52 -13.59 -13.91
C GLU A 216 -2.56 -12.51 -13.50
N GLU A 217 -1.49 -12.38 -14.27
CA GLU A 217 -0.48 -11.34 -14.17
C GLU A 217 -0.23 -10.76 -15.54
N ASN A 218 -0.29 -9.42 -15.68
CA ASN A 218 -0.07 -8.78 -16.96
C ASN A 218 0.27 -7.28 -16.82
N VAL A 219 0.74 -6.65 -17.91
CA VAL A 219 0.82 -5.20 -18.00
C VAL A 219 -0.59 -4.59 -18.12
N PRO A 220 -0.81 -3.34 -17.65
CA PRO A 220 -2.16 -2.75 -17.64
C PRO A 220 -2.83 -2.75 -19.02
N SER A 221 -2.10 -2.37 -20.08
CA SER A 221 -2.65 -2.33 -21.44
C SER A 221 -3.28 -3.66 -21.86
N GLU A 222 -2.58 -4.76 -21.64
CA GLU A 222 -3.06 -6.10 -21.98
C GLU A 222 -4.16 -6.58 -21.02
N PHE A 223 -3.97 -6.34 -19.73
CA PHE A 223 -4.93 -6.79 -18.72
C PHE A 223 -6.32 -6.21 -18.94
N PHE A 224 -6.42 -4.91 -19.27
CA PHE A 224 -7.71 -4.24 -19.48
C PHE A 224 -8.31 -4.43 -20.89
N SER A 225 -7.47 -4.64 -21.93
CA SER A 225 -7.96 -4.79 -23.30
C SER A 225 -8.19 -6.25 -23.72
N ASN A 226 -7.33 -7.15 -23.27
CA ASN A 226 -7.33 -8.56 -23.67
C ASN A 226 -6.95 -9.50 -22.51
N PRO A 227 -7.75 -9.55 -21.43
CA PRO A 227 -7.46 -10.43 -20.29
C PRO A 227 -7.41 -11.90 -20.74
N LYS A 228 -6.36 -12.61 -20.31
CA LYS A 228 -6.04 -13.97 -20.75
C LYS A 228 -7.01 -14.99 -20.18
N THR A 229 -7.40 -14.81 -18.91
CA THR A 229 -8.24 -15.78 -18.22
C THR A 229 -9.73 -15.42 -18.33
N GLU A 230 -10.58 -16.41 -18.37
CA GLU A 230 -12.04 -16.20 -18.37
C GLU A 230 -12.48 -15.48 -17.08
N ARG A 231 -11.86 -15.79 -15.96
CA ARG A 231 -12.17 -15.18 -14.66
C ARG A 231 -11.86 -13.69 -14.64
N ALA A 232 -10.71 -13.27 -15.19
CA ALA A 232 -10.37 -11.84 -15.30
C ALA A 232 -11.36 -11.11 -16.23
N ARG A 233 -11.76 -11.73 -17.36
CA ARG A 233 -12.79 -11.18 -18.27
C ARG A 233 -14.13 -10.97 -17.57
N LEU A 234 -14.58 -11.97 -16.82
CA LEU A 234 -15.84 -11.88 -16.06
C LEU A 234 -15.78 -10.82 -14.95
N PHE A 235 -14.64 -10.72 -14.26
CA PHE A 235 -14.42 -9.71 -13.23
C PHE A 235 -14.45 -8.30 -13.80
N LEU A 236 -13.69 -8.04 -14.87
CA LEU A 236 -13.65 -6.73 -15.53
C LEU A 236 -15.00 -6.37 -16.13
N GLY A 237 -15.69 -7.33 -16.74
CA GLY A 237 -17.02 -7.13 -17.33
C GLY A 237 -18.09 -6.72 -16.31
N LYS A 238 -17.93 -7.07 -15.02
CA LYS A 238 -18.82 -6.61 -13.96
C LYS A 238 -18.50 -5.20 -13.48
N ILE A 239 -17.20 -4.86 -13.38
CA ILE A 239 -16.76 -3.59 -12.81
C ILE A 239 -16.81 -2.44 -13.81
N LEU A 240 -16.50 -2.69 -15.09
CA LEU A 240 -16.47 -1.66 -16.13
C LEU A 240 -17.86 -1.33 -16.70
N LYS A 241 -18.90 -2.07 -16.33
CA LYS A 241 -20.30 -1.80 -16.73
C LYS A 241 -21.09 -0.98 -15.69
N ASN A 242 -20.52 -0.75 -14.53
CA ASN A 242 -21.04 0.16 -13.49
C ASN A 242 -20.28 1.49 -13.54
#